data_5996bcc834ad2c3ad9af4f9104832409
#
_entry.id   5996bcc834ad2c3ad9af4f9104832409
#
_cell.length_a   1.000
_cell.length_b   1.000
_cell.length_c   1.000
_cell.angle_alpha   90.00
_cell.angle_beta   90.00
_cell.angle_gamma   90.00
#
_symmetry.space_group_name_H-M   'P 1'
#
loop_
_entity.id
_entity.type
_entity.pdbx_description
1 polymer ?
#
loop_
_entity_poly.entity_id
_entity_poly.type
_entity_poly.pdbx_seq_one_letter_code
_entity_poly.pdbx_strand_id
1 'polypeptide(L)'
;GSLIVGIRTGGEPLARRLADRLAREGKGAELGLLDIALYRDDVGLRMKTPRVLGTEITQEIDERFVVLVDDVFYTGRTIRAALSRIADFGRPRKVLLACLARRPGRELPIVPDVVGMDLEAPPEGFKIEVSMTEGLIRSTAMTETLALTEDAD
;
A
#
# COMPACT_ATOMS: atom_id res chain seq x y z
N GLY A 1 8.88 -4.13 -19.34
CA GLY A 1 7.70 -4.54 -18.58
C GLY A 1 7.48 -3.67 -17.36
N SER A 2 6.28 -3.74 -16.78
CA SER A 2 5.97 -3.03 -15.55
C SER A 2 6.33 -3.87 -14.32
N LEU A 3 6.76 -3.22 -13.25
CA LEU A 3 7.00 -3.84 -11.96
C LEU A 3 5.92 -3.35 -10.98
N ILE A 4 5.15 -4.28 -10.43
CA ILE A 4 4.22 -4.01 -9.34
C ILE A 4 4.96 -4.21 -8.04
N VAL A 5 4.94 -3.22 -7.16
CA VAL A 5 5.60 -3.25 -5.86
C VAL A 5 4.56 -3.07 -4.76
N GLY A 6 4.29 -4.12 -4.02
CA GLY A 6 3.40 -4.08 -2.86
C GLY A 6 4.13 -3.64 -1.60
N ILE A 7 3.58 -2.66 -0.89
CA ILE A 7 4.10 -2.25 0.41
C ILE A 7 3.63 -3.24 1.48
N ARG A 8 4.56 -3.86 2.16
CA ARG A 8 4.25 -4.77 3.27
C ARG A 8 3.76 -3.98 4.50
N THR A 9 2.72 -4.46 5.19
CA THR A 9 2.03 -5.73 4.94
C THR A 9 0.74 -5.54 4.12
N GLY A 10 0.05 -4.41 4.25
CA GLY A 10 -1.28 -4.18 3.69
C GLY A 10 -1.37 -4.17 2.18
N GLY A 11 -0.37 -3.64 1.48
CA GLY A 11 -0.34 -3.57 0.03
C GLY A 11 0.01 -4.88 -0.68
N GLU A 12 0.62 -5.84 0.02
CA GLU A 12 1.06 -7.11 -0.58
C GLU A 12 -0.10 -7.93 -1.20
N PRO A 13 -1.22 -8.18 -0.51
CA PRO A 13 -2.31 -8.95 -1.08
C PRO A 13 -2.91 -8.30 -2.34
N LEU A 14 -3.04 -6.99 -2.32
CA LEU A 14 -3.55 -6.23 -3.47
C LEU A 14 -2.57 -6.28 -4.65
N ALA A 15 -1.28 -6.10 -4.39
CA ALA A 15 -0.23 -6.18 -5.42
C ALA A 15 -0.20 -7.55 -6.09
N ARG A 16 -0.31 -8.63 -5.32
CA ARG A 16 -0.40 -10.00 -5.86
C ARG A 16 -1.61 -10.18 -6.76
N ARG A 17 -2.79 -9.75 -6.32
CA ARG A 17 -4.02 -9.81 -7.14
C ARG A 17 -3.91 -9.01 -8.42
N LEU A 18 -3.31 -7.83 -8.38
CA LEU A 18 -3.09 -7.01 -9.58
C LEU A 18 -2.13 -7.69 -10.56
N ALA A 19 -1.02 -8.25 -10.07
CA ALA A 19 -0.07 -8.99 -10.91
C ALA A 19 -0.72 -10.21 -11.57
N ASP A 20 -1.47 -11.00 -10.81
CA ASP A 20 -2.21 -12.16 -11.30
C ASP A 20 -3.26 -11.77 -12.34
N ARG A 21 -3.98 -10.67 -12.12
CA ARG A 21 -4.97 -10.18 -13.07
C ARG A 21 -4.36 -9.75 -14.38
N LEU A 22 -3.26 -8.98 -14.32
CA LEU A 22 -2.55 -8.55 -15.51
C LEU A 22 -1.96 -9.73 -16.28
N ALA A 23 -1.45 -10.74 -15.59
CA ALA A 23 -0.95 -11.95 -16.21
C ALA A 23 -2.06 -12.70 -16.98
N ARG A 24 -3.26 -12.82 -16.40
CA ARG A 24 -4.43 -13.43 -17.07
C ARG A 24 -4.88 -12.65 -18.30
N GLU A 25 -4.68 -11.35 -18.32
CA GLU A 25 -4.98 -10.49 -19.48
C GLU A 25 -3.84 -10.46 -20.52
N GLY A 26 -2.81 -11.28 -20.36
CA GLY A 26 -1.65 -11.30 -21.25
C GLY A 26 -0.74 -10.07 -21.14
N LYS A 27 -0.93 -9.27 -20.07
CA LYS A 27 -0.10 -8.11 -19.77
C LYS A 27 0.92 -8.52 -18.71
N GLY A 28 2.11 -8.90 -19.13
CA GLY A 28 3.16 -9.31 -18.19
C GLY A 28 3.52 -8.19 -17.21
N ALA A 29 3.38 -8.47 -15.93
CA ALA A 29 3.87 -7.63 -14.85
C ALA A 29 4.63 -8.49 -13.84
N GLU A 30 5.79 -8.01 -13.42
CA GLU A 30 6.56 -8.64 -12.37
C GLU A 30 6.13 -8.11 -11.01
N LEU A 31 6.33 -8.91 -9.97
CA LEU A 31 5.95 -8.54 -8.60
C LEU A 31 7.18 -8.39 -7.73
N GLY A 32 7.25 -7.30 -7.01
CA GLY A 32 8.17 -7.06 -5.91
C GLY A 32 7.41 -6.73 -4.63
N LEU A 33 8.04 -6.97 -3.49
CA LEU A 33 7.50 -6.64 -2.17
C LEU A 33 8.48 -5.74 -1.43
N LEU A 34 7.97 -4.68 -0.86
CA LEU A 34 8.76 -3.64 -0.21
C LEU A 34 8.43 -3.56 1.27
N ASP A 35 9.42 -3.81 2.12
CA ASP A 35 9.32 -3.56 3.54
C ASP A 35 9.88 -2.17 3.89
N ILE A 36 9.06 -1.35 4.50
CA ILE A 36 9.41 0.02 4.91
C ILE A 36 9.49 0.19 6.43
N ALA A 37 9.43 -0.89 7.20
CA ALA A 37 9.35 -0.82 8.66
C ALA A 37 10.46 0.04 9.29
N LEU A 38 11.67 0.01 8.74
CA LEU A 38 12.82 0.79 9.19
C LEU A 38 12.89 2.20 8.63
N TYR A 39 12.03 2.55 7.66
CA TYR A 39 12.03 3.85 6.96
C TYR A 39 10.90 4.77 7.40
N ARG A 40 10.01 4.29 8.27
CA ARG A 40 8.92 5.08 8.80
C ARG A 40 9.43 6.08 9.83
N ASP A 41 8.98 7.32 9.73
CA ASP A 41 9.32 8.40 10.65
C ASP A 41 8.56 8.33 12.00
N ASP A 42 7.54 7.47 12.10
CA ASP A 42 6.72 7.23 13.30
C ASP A 42 7.15 6.00 14.14
N VAL A 43 8.19 5.28 13.72
CA VAL A 43 8.67 4.05 14.39
C VAL A 43 9.04 4.28 15.87
N GLY A 44 9.65 5.43 16.19
CA GLY A 44 10.05 5.77 17.56
C GLY A 44 8.90 6.09 18.52
N LEU A 45 7.68 6.31 18.01
CA LEU A 45 6.57 6.83 18.80
C LEU A 45 5.54 5.76 19.22
N ARG A 46 5.43 4.65 18.50
CA ARG A 46 4.34 3.68 18.68
C ARG A 46 4.71 2.21 18.73
N MET A 47 5.91 1.81 18.32
CA MET A 47 6.32 0.40 18.30
C MET A 47 7.60 0.19 19.07
N LYS A 48 7.55 -0.71 20.04
CA LYS A 48 8.75 -1.11 20.83
C LYS A 48 9.80 -1.82 19.97
N THR A 49 9.39 -2.52 18.92
CA THR A 49 10.28 -3.17 17.93
C THR A 49 9.51 -3.34 16.61
N PRO A 50 9.95 -2.73 15.49
CA PRO A 50 9.31 -2.94 14.22
C PRO A 50 9.51 -4.38 13.75
N ARG A 51 8.43 -5.03 13.29
CA ARG A 51 8.52 -6.34 12.65
C ARG A 51 9.01 -6.16 11.21
N VAL A 52 10.21 -6.58 10.94
CA VAL A 52 10.83 -6.55 9.60
C VAL A 52 10.54 -7.88 8.91
N LEU A 53 9.82 -7.83 7.79
CA LEU A 53 9.49 -9.00 6.97
C LEU A 53 10.45 -9.17 5.78
N GLY A 54 11.27 -8.16 5.53
CA GLY A 54 12.21 -8.12 4.42
C GLY A 54 11.61 -7.60 3.12
N THR A 55 12.47 -7.01 2.31
CA THR A 55 12.15 -6.55 0.95
C THR A 55 12.50 -7.66 -0.04
N GLU A 56 11.59 -7.96 -0.96
CA GLU A 56 11.74 -8.95 -2.01
C GLU A 56 11.59 -8.25 -3.38
N ILE A 57 12.61 -7.52 -3.78
CA ILE A 57 12.74 -6.92 -5.10
C ILE A 57 14.01 -7.47 -5.71
N THR A 58 13.86 -8.44 -6.60
CA THR A 58 14.96 -9.11 -7.30
C THR A 58 15.16 -8.55 -8.71
N GLN A 59 14.22 -7.75 -9.17
CA GLN A 59 14.20 -7.18 -10.50
C GLN A 59 14.99 -5.87 -10.53
N GLU A 60 15.61 -5.62 -11.66
CA GLU A 60 16.19 -4.33 -11.95
C GLU A 60 15.08 -3.27 -12.05
N ILE A 61 15.26 -2.13 -11.38
CA ILE A 61 14.26 -1.05 -11.31
C ILE A 61 14.57 0.05 -12.34
N ASP A 62 15.82 0.21 -12.73
CA ASP A 62 16.25 1.28 -13.60
C ASP A 62 15.42 1.35 -14.90
N GLU A 63 15.01 2.57 -15.26
CA GLU A 63 14.22 2.89 -16.45
C GLU A 63 12.88 2.13 -16.58
N ARG A 64 12.41 1.47 -15.54
CA ARG A 64 11.13 0.73 -15.56
C ARG A 64 9.96 1.58 -15.07
N PHE A 65 8.76 1.18 -15.49
CA PHE A 65 7.54 1.64 -14.85
C PHE A 65 7.28 0.83 -13.59
N VAL A 66 7.18 1.52 -12.45
CA VAL A 66 6.86 0.92 -11.17
C VAL A 66 5.45 1.33 -10.76
N VAL A 67 4.62 0.38 -10.39
CA VAL A 67 3.33 0.61 -9.75
C VAL A 67 3.47 0.28 -8.28
N LEU A 68 3.55 1.30 -7.44
CA LEU A 68 3.59 1.16 -5.99
C LEU A 68 2.16 0.96 -5.47
N VAL A 69 1.96 -0.08 -4.67
CA VAL A 69 0.63 -0.50 -4.23
C VAL A 69 0.55 -0.54 -2.72
N ASP A 70 -0.48 0.11 -2.18
CA ASP A 70 -0.82 0.07 -0.76
C ASP A 70 -2.32 -0.19 -0.57
N ASP A 71 -2.73 -0.60 0.61
CA ASP A 71 -4.13 -0.82 0.94
C ASP A 71 -4.87 0.50 1.23
N VAL A 72 -4.38 1.29 2.17
CA VAL A 72 -5.01 2.55 2.59
C VAL A 72 -4.03 3.72 2.50
N PHE A 73 -4.37 4.70 1.68
CA PHE A 73 -3.67 5.97 1.66
C PHE A 73 -4.25 6.92 2.73
N TYR A 74 -3.39 7.46 3.58
CA TYR A 74 -3.78 8.37 4.64
C TYR A 74 -2.93 9.65 4.63
N THR A 75 -1.88 9.72 5.46
CA THR A 75 -1.06 10.93 5.62
C THR A 75 -0.07 11.14 4.46
N GLY A 76 0.31 10.08 3.75
CA GLY A 76 1.36 10.04 2.76
C GLY A 76 2.73 9.62 3.31
N ARG A 77 2.87 9.44 4.64
CA ARG A 77 4.15 9.10 5.28
C ARG A 77 4.64 7.70 4.91
N THR A 78 3.76 6.74 4.81
CA THR A 78 4.07 5.39 4.29
C THR A 78 4.64 5.46 2.88
N ILE A 79 4.01 6.24 2.01
CA ILE A 79 4.45 6.37 0.61
C ILE A 79 5.77 7.12 0.51
N ARG A 80 5.99 8.15 1.31
CA ARG A 80 7.28 8.84 1.38
C ARG A 80 8.41 7.86 1.73
N ALA A 81 8.19 7.03 2.75
CA ALA A 81 9.15 6.00 3.16
C ALA A 81 9.39 4.97 2.03
N ALA A 82 8.31 4.55 1.35
CA ALA A 82 8.40 3.61 0.23
C ALA A 82 9.18 4.20 -0.95
N LEU A 83 8.94 5.46 -1.32
CA LEU A 83 9.68 6.15 -2.39
C LEU A 83 11.16 6.29 -2.05
N SER A 84 11.49 6.62 -0.80
CA SER A 84 12.89 6.66 -0.34
C SER A 84 13.55 5.30 -0.47
N ARG A 85 12.84 4.23 -0.09
CA ARG A 85 13.36 2.87 -0.17
C ARG A 85 13.52 2.37 -1.61
N ILE A 86 12.58 2.71 -2.51
CA ILE A 86 12.71 2.38 -3.94
C ILE A 86 13.98 2.98 -4.54
N ALA A 87 14.32 4.20 -4.14
CA ALA A 87 15.51 4.88 -4.64
C ALA A 87 16.83 4.15 -4.29
N ASP A 88 16.83 3.32 -3.25
CA ASP A 88 17.99 2.48 -2.90
C ASP A 88 18.20 1.31 -3.90
N PHE A 89 17.16 0.93 -4.64
CA PHE A 89 17.20 -0.16 -5.61
C PHE A 89 17.46 0.31 -7.05
N GLY A 90 17.37 1.60 -7.32
CA GLY A 90 17.61 2.16 -8.63
C GLY A 90 16.72 3.36 -8.94
N ARG A 91 16.77 3.79 -10.21
CA ARG A 91 16.02 4.94 -10.71
C ARG A 91 14.92 4.50 -11.68
N PRO A 92 13.70 4.30 -11.22
CA PRO A 92 12.60 4.00 -12.12
C PRO A 92 12.33 5.16 -13.07
N ARG A 93 11.90 4.85 -14.29
CA ARG A 93 11.47 5.86 -15.25
C ARG A 93 10.24 6.62 -14.77
N LYS A 94 9.32 5.92 -14.11
CA LYS A 94 8.09 6.48 -13.53
C LYS A 94 7.60 5.60 -12.38
N VAL A 95 7.11 6.22 -11.33
CA VAL A 95 6.38 5.55 -10.26
C VAL A 95 4.94 6.04 -10.30
N LEU A 96 3.99 5.11 -10.35
CA LEU A 96 2.57 5.34 -10.15
C LEU A 96 2.19 4.80 -8.78
N LEU A 97 1.31 5.50 -8.09
CA LEU A 97 0.78 5.09 -6.80
C LEU A 97 -0.67 4.62 -6.96
N ALA A 98 -0.93 3.38 -6.57
CA ALA A 98 -2.25 2.80 -6.51
C ALA A 98 -2.61 2.41 -5.08
N CYS A 99 -3.80 2.75 -4.62
CA CYS A 99 -4.32 2.30 -3.34
C CYS A 99 -5.76 1.79 -3.47
N LEU A 100 -6.13 0.85 -2.62
CA LEU A 100 -7.49 0.36 -2.57
C LEU A 100 -8.43 1.43 -2.01
N ALA A 101 -8.02 2.06 -0.92
CA ALA A 101 -8.82 3.08 -0.25
C ALA A 101 -8.01 4.33 0.06
N ARG A 102 -8.66 5.48 -0.01
CA ARG A 102 -8.10 6.76 0.42
C ARG A 102 -9.00 7.38 1.49
N ARG A 103 -8.40 7.77 2.60
CA ARG A 103 -9.09 8.49 3.67
C ARG A 103 -8.58 9.94 3.78
N PRO A 104 -9.40 10.89 4.30
CA PRO A 104 -8.97 12.26 4.52
C PRO A 104 -7.91 12.34 5.62
N GLY A 105 -7.08 13.38 5.57
CA GLY A 105 -6.03 13.66 6.55
C GLY A 105 -4.61 13.63 5.98
N ARG A 106 -4.47 13.88 4.68
CA ARG A 106 -3.17 13.99 4.02
C ARG A 106 -2.32 15.08 4.66
N GLU A 107 -1.06 14.76 4.95
CA GLU A 107 -0.07 15.67 5.54
C GLU A 107 1.08 16.03 4.59
N LEU A 108 1.37 15.18 3.60
CA LEU A 108 2.46 15.37 2.64
C LEU A 108 1.89 15.65 1.24
N PRO A 109 2.65 16.33 0.35
CA PRO A 109 2.22 16.66 -1.02
C PRO A 109 2.32 15.43 -1.95
N ILE A 110 1.72 14.32 -1.55
CA ILE A 110 1.65 13.06 -2.27
C ILE A 110 0.19 12.72 -2.50
N VAL A 111 -0.17 12.33 -3.72
CA VAL A 111 -1.53 11.95 -4.09
C VAL A 111 -1.48 10.67 -4.89
N PRO A 112 -2.34 9.66 -4.60
CA PRO A 112 -2.44 8.47 -5.42
C PRO A 112 -2.92 8.79 -6.85
N ASP A 113 -2.33 8.09 -7.82
CA ASP A 113 -2.76 8.15 -9.23
C ASP A 113 -4.02 7.32 -9.46
N VAL A 114 -4.16 6.21 -8.73
CA VAL A 114 -5.30 5.30 -8.81
C VAL A 114 -5.83 5.03 -7.42
N VAL A 115 -7.14 5.24 -7.23
CA VAL A 115 -7.85 5.01 -5.97
C VAL A 115 -9.05 4.12 -6.25
N GLY A 116 -9.19 3.02 -5.51
CA GLY A 116 -10.33 2.14 -5.62
C GLY A 116 -11.59 2.77 -5.02
N MET A 117 -11.48 3.35 -3.83
CA MET A 117 -12.59 4.06 -3.18
C MET A 117 -12.11 5.16 -2.25
N ASP A 118 -12.95 6.18 -2.09
CA ASP A 118 -12.76 7.21 -1.06
C ASP A 118 -13.54 6.83 0.19
N LEU A 119 -12.90 6.93 1.34
CA LEU A 119 -13.50 6.68 2.64
C LEU A 119 -13.70 8.00 3.39
N GLU A 120 -14.73 8.04 4.22
CA GLU A 120 -14.90 9.11 5.18
C GLU A 120 -13.90 8.96 6.34
N ALA A 121 -13.66 10.05 7.07
CA ALA A 121 -12.86 9.98 8.29
C ALA A 121 -13.57 9.07 9.30
N PRO A 122 -12.87 8.06 9.88
CA PRO A 122 -13.48 7.28 10.93
C PRO A 122 -13.76 8.17 12.15
N PRO A 123 -14.75 7.79 12.99
CA PRO A 123 -14.97 8.46 14.26
C PRO A 123 -13.70 8.52 15.11
N GLU A 124 -13.62 9.49 16.01
CA GLU A 124 -12.48 9.60 16.94
C GLU A 124 -12.28 8.29 17.71
N GLY A 125 -11.04 7.83 17.81
CA GLY A 125 -10.70 6.56 18.45
C GLY A 125 -10.86 5.32 17.57
N PHE A 126 -11.23 5.47 16.28
CA PHE A 126 -11.35 4.36 15.33
C PHE A 126 -10.21 4.37 14.33
N LYS A 127 -9.78 3.19 13.90
CA LYS A 127 -8.85 2.99 12.79
C LYS A 127 -9.54 2.23 11.66
N ILE A 128 -9.05 2.43 10.43
CA ILE A 128 -9.51 1.66 9.28
C ILE A 128 -8.58 0.47 9.10
N GLU A 129 -9.17 -0.72 8.99
CA GLU A 129 -8.49 -1.95 8.64
C GLU A 129 -9.07 -2.52 7.35
N VAL A 130 -8.20 -2.99 6.47
CA VAL A 130 -8.57 -3.65 5.22
C VAL A 130 -8.23 -5.13 5.32
N SER A 131 -9.21 -5.99 5.14
CA SER A 131 -9.02 -7.43 5.02
C SER A 131 -9.29 -7.88 3.59
N MET A 132 -8.25 -8.18 2.85
CA MET A 132 -8.36 -8.70 1.49
C MET A 132 -8.81 -10.17 1.46
N THR A 133 -8.64 -10.89 2.55
CA THR A 133 -9.06 -12.31 2.68
C THR A 133 -10.57 -12.43 2.80
N GLU A 134 -11.18 -11.51 3.54
CA GLU A 134 -12.63 -11.50 3.80
C GLU A 134 -13.39 -10.58 2.83
N GLY A 135 -12.68 -9.82 1.98
CA GLY A 135 -13.29 -8.81 1.10
C GLY A 135 -13.89 -7.64 1.86
N LEU A 136 -13.41 -7.38 3.09
CA LEU A 136 -14.00 -6.40 3.99
C LEU A 136 -13.04 -5.21 4.21
N ILE A 137 -13.61 -4.02 4.18
CA ILE A 137 -13.01 -2.84 4.78
C ILE A 137 -13.73 -2.61 6.10
N ARG A 138 -12.98 -2.59 7.19
CA ARG A 138 -13.54 -2.41 8.53
C ARG A 138 -13.04 -1.11 9.14
N SER A 139 -13.96 -0.37 9.74
CA SER A 139 -13.62 0.64 10.74
C SER A 139 -13.66 -0.04 12.10
N THR A 140 -12.51 -0.14 12.76
CA THR A 140 -12.38 -0.80 14.06
C THR A 140 -12.19 0.25 15.12
N ALA A 141 -13.08 0.29 16.11
CA ALA A 141 -12.80 0.99 17.35
C ALA A 141 -11.56 0.40 18.01
N MET A 142 -10.78 1.20 18.73
CA MET A 142 -9.67 0.65 19.51
C MET A 142 -10.17 -0.37 20.56
N THR A 143 -11.51 -0.51 20.70
CA THR A 143 -12.20 -1.46 21.59
C THR A 143 -13.36 -2.26 20.97
N GLU A 144 -13.85 -1.93 19.73
CA GLU A 144 -14.97 -2.65 19.09
C GLU A 144 -14.87 -2.64 17.56
N THR A 145 -15.33 -3.72 16.93
CA THR A 145 -15.27 -3.92 15.47
C THR A 145 -16.60 -3.59 14.82
N LEU A 146 -16.63 -2.60 13.91
CA LEU A 146 -17.76 -2.36 12.99
C LEU A 146 -17.38 -2.85 11.59
N ALA A 147 -18.09 -3.81 11.07
CA ALA A 147 -17.93 -4.30 9.71
C ALA A 147 -18.72 -3.43 8.73
N LEU A 148 -18.04 -2.86 7.73
CA LEU A 148 -18.68 -2.32 6.54
C LEU A 148 -18.70 -3.45 5.50
N THR A 149 -19.87 -3.99 5.20
CA THR A 149 -20.03 -4.94 4.10
C THR A 149 -20.10 -4.18 2.81
N GLU A 150 -19.20 -4.49 1.86
CA GLU A 150 -19.45 -4.16 0.46
C GLU A 150 -20.58 -5.06 -0.04
N ASP A 151 -21.66 -4.46 -0.52
CA ASP A 151 -22.54 -5.13 -1.47
C ASP A 151 -21.77 -5.22 -2.80
N ALA A 152 -21.35 -6.43 -3.11
CA ALA A 152 -20.72 -6.74 -4.38
C ALA A 152 -21.79 -6.80 -5.46
N ASP A 153 -21.78 -5.86 -6.39
CA ASP A 153 -22.31 -6.03 -7.75
C ASP A 153 -21.15 -6.22 -8.74
#